data_85bf18ea5747110b54b23e19ceb19274
#
_entry.id   85bf18ea5747110b54b23e19ceb19274
#
_cell.length_a   1.000
_cell.length_b   1.000
_cell.length_c   1.000
_cell.angle_alpha   90.00
_cell.angle_beta   90.00
_cell.angle_gamma   90.00
#
_symmetry.space_group_name_H-M   'P 1'
#
loop_
_entity.id
_entity.type
_entity.pdbx_description
1 polymer ?
#
loop_
_entity_poly.entity_id
_entity_poly.type
_entity_poly.pdbx_seq_one_letter_code
_entity_poly.pdbx_strand_id
1 'polypeptide(L)'
;MDMVALLQCLQPYVPATTLRRCGRIVRALLVMTGRITMLGMSRWAGKGGSYRTIQRFFATVLPWGSLFWVFFRHHLYCPDDVYLVAGDDVIVTKAGTCTYGLDRFFASLYGKPVPGLAFFTLSLVSVQT
;
A
#
# COMPACT_ATOMS: atom_id res chain seq x y z
N MET A 1 17.35 10.01 0.63
CA MET A 1 17.07 8.56 0.63
C MET A 1 16.69 8.15 -0.79
N ASP A 2 17.43 7.25 -1.38
CA ASP A 2 17.10 6.74 -2.72
C ASP A 2 16.04 5.63 -2.60
N MET A 3 14.83 5.96 -3.02
CA MET A 3 13.68 5.04 -2.98
C MET A 3 13.90 3.83 -3.89
N VAL A 4 14.66 3.99 -4.97
CA VAL A 4 14.96 2.87 -5.88
C VAL A 4 15.90 1.88 -5.20
N ALA A 5 16.92 2.36 -4.49
CA ALA A 5 17.82 1.51 -3.71
C ALA A 5 17.07 0.75 -2.61
N LEU A 6 16.13 1.41 -1.92
CA LEU A 6 15.31 0.76 -0.90
C LEU A 6 14.47 -0.40 -1.45
N LEU A 7 13.92 -0.23 -2.66
CA LEU A 7 13.07 -1.24 -3.30
C LEU A 7 13.86 -2.28 -4.12
N GLN A 8 15.17 -2.17 -4.19
CA GLN A 8 16.01 -3.03 -5.05
C GLN A 8 15.94 -4.52 -4.68
N CYS A 9 15.68 -4.83 -3.40
CA CYS A 9 15.47 -6.21 -2.95
C CYS A 9 14.28 -6.90 -3.64
N LEU A 10 13.36 -6.14 -4.23
CA LEU A 10 12.19 -6.64 -4.95
C LEU A 10 12.47 -6.95 -6.43
N GLN A 11 13.64 -6.56 -6.95
CA GLN A 11 13.98 -6.70 -8.38
C GLN A 11 13.88 -8.14 -8.92
N PRO A 12 14.21 -9.20 -8.15
CA PRO A 12 14.04 -10.58 -8.64
C PRO A 12 12.58 -10.99 -8.87
N TYR A 13 11.63 -10.28 -8.24
CA TYR A 13 10.21 -10.64 -8.23
C TYR A 13 9.35 -9.78 -9.16
N VAL A 14 9.86 -8.63 -9.59
CA VAL A 14 9.13 -7.71 -10.46
C VAL A 14 10.06 -7.08 -11.50
N PRO A 15 9.54 -6.80 -12.72
CA PRO A 15 10.33 -6.13 -13.76
C PRO A 15 10.87 -4.77 -13.29
N ALA A 16 12.08 -4.43 -13.70
CA ALA A 16 12.73 -3.17 -13.34
C ALA A 16 11.89 -1.91 -13.68
N THR A 17 11.09 -1.99 -14.75
CA THR A 17 10.16 -0.92 -15.14
C THR A 17 9.06 -0.74 -14.11
N THR A 18 8.50 -1.84 -13.60
CA THR A 18 7.46 -1.82 -12.55
C THR A 18 8.04 -1.32 -11.24
N LEU A 19 9.24 -1.74 -10.88
CA LEU A 19 9.94 -1.28 -9.69
C LEU A 19 10.17 0.24 -9.71
N ARG A 20 10.64 0.78 -10.84
CA ARG A 20 10.80 2.23 -11.02
C ARG A 20 9.48 3.00 -10.90
N ARG A 21 8.39 2.45 -11.43
CA ARG A 21 7.05 3.05 -11.29
C ARG A 21 6.60 3.02 -9.83
N CYS A 22 6.79 1.89 -9.14
CA CYS A 22 6.51 1.74 -7.72
C CYS A 22 7.26 2.80 -6.90
N GLY A 23 8.56 2.95 -7.10
CA GLY A 23 9.37 3.95 -6.39
C GLY A 23 8.89 5.38 -6.59
N ARG A 24 8.42 5.73 -7.81
CA ARG A 24 7.83 7.05 -8.09
C ARG A 24 6.52 7.26 -7.35
N ILE A 25 5.66 6.24 -7.31
CA ILE A 25 4.38 6.30 -6.63
C ILE A 25 4.59 6.42 -5.12
N VAL A 26 5.46 5.60 -4.53
CA VAL A 26 5.79 5.68 -3.10
C VAL A 26 6.35 7.06 -2.74
N ARG A 27 7.28 7.59 -3.56
CA ARG A 27 7.80 8.94 -3.36
C ARG A 27 6.71 10.01 -3.44
N ALA A 28 5.80 9.91 -4.42
CA ALA A 28 4.68 10.84 -4.53
C ALA A 28 3.78 10.76 -3.29
N LEU A 29 3.45 9.57 -2.81
CA LEU A 29 2.64 9.36 -1.61
C LEU A 29 3.26 9.93 -0.34
N LEU A 30 4.59 9.86 -0.21
CA LEU A 30 5.31 10.37 0.97
C LEU A 30 5.40 11.90 1.01
N VAL A 31 5.35 12.58 -0.14
CA VAL A 31 5.53 14.05 -0.20
C VAL A 31 4.25 14.81 -0.52
N MET A 32 3.24 14.14 -1.09
CA MET A 32 2.00 14.82 -1.48
C MET A 32 1.17 15.25 -0.28
N THR A 33 0.50 16.37 -0.43
CA THR A 33 -0.49 16.88 0.52
C THR A 33 -1.89 16.80 -0.10
N GLY A 34 -2.90 16.63 0.74
CA GLY A 34 -4.28 16.59 0.30
C GLY A 34 -4.78 15.20 -0.09
N ARG A 35 -5.82 15.14 -0.91
CA ARG A 35 -6.51 13.89 -1.25
C ARG A 35 -5.68 13.01 -2.18
N ILE A 36 -5.49 11.75 -1.80
CA ILE A 36 -4.77 10.75 -2.61
C ILE A 36 -5.65 10.34 -3.80
N THR A 37 -5.26 10.75 -4.99
CA THR A 37 -5.88 10.39 -6.26
C THR A 37 -4.78 10.08 -7.29
N MET A 38 -5.08 9.31 -8.34
CA MET A 38 -4.11 9.05 -9.41
C MET A 38 -3.62 10.33 -10.08
N LEU A 39 -4.51 11.30 -10.27
CA LEU A 39 -4.15 12.62 -10.81
C LEU A 39 -3.28 13.40 -9.83
N GLY A 40 -3.61 13.38 -8.53
CA GLY A 40 -2.80 13.97 -7.49
C GLY A 40 -1.38 13.39 -7.48
N MET A 41 -1.27 12.06 -7.43
CA MET A 41 0.02 11.38 -7.48
C MET A 41 0.83 11.74 -8.73
N SER A 42 0.19 11.89 -9.90
CA SER A 42 0.91 12.25 -11.13
C SER A 42 1.56 13.64 -11.08
N ARG A 43 0.97 14.55 -10.34
CA ARG A 43 1.51 15.92 -10.14
C ARG A 43 2.75 15.92 -9.23
N TRP A 44 2.83 14.96 -8.31
CA TRP A 44 3.93 14.85 -7.34
C TRP A 44 4.99 13.81 -7.74
N ALA A 45 4.69 12.92 -8.69
CA ALA A 45 5.60 11.85 -9.10
C ALA A 45 6.78 12.32 -9.97
N GLY A 46 6.78 13.58 -10.43
CA GLY A 46 7.85 14.14 -11.24
C GLY A 46 7.95 13.54 -12.64
N LYS A 47 9.12 13.69 -13.27
CA LYS A 47 9.37 13.23 -14.64
C LYS A 47 9.15 11.72 -14.78
N GLY A 48 8.27 11.33 -15.70
CA GLY A 48 7.92 9.94 -15.98
C GLY A 48 6.83 9.36 -15.06
N GLY A 49 6.23 10.16 -14.18
CA GLY A 49 5.08 9.80 -13.35
C GLY A 49 3.75 10.31 -13.90
N SER A 50 3.55 10.27 -15.23
CA SER A 50 2.28 10.71 -15.83
C SER A 50 1.08 9.92 -15.29
N TYR A 51 -0.11 10.50 -15.38
CA TYR A 51 -1.36 9.84 -14.98
C TYR A 51 -1.49 8.44 -15.59
N ARG A 52 -1.19 8.28 -16.89
CA ARG A 52 -1.21 6.97 -17.56
C ARG A 52 -0.20 5.98 -16.96
N THR A 53 0.97 6.45 -16.54
CA THR A 53 1.97 5.57 -15.91
C THR A 53 1.47 5.05 -14.58
N ILE A 54 0.84 5.91 -13.78
CA ILE A 54 0.24 5.54 -12.49
C ILE A 54 -0.93 4.59 -12.69
N GLN A 55 -1.83 4.91 -13.62
CA GLN A 55 -2.96 4.05 -13.96
C GLN A 55 -2.51 2.64 -14.39
N ARG A 56 -1.50 2.54 -15.26
CA ARG A 56 -0.92 1.25 -15.68
C ARG A 56 -0.31 0.47 -14.51
N PHE A 57 0.33 1.16 -13.58
CA PHE A 57 0.86 0.50 -12.39
C PHE A 57 -0.25 -0.12 -11.54
N PHE A 58 -1.31 0.61 -11.26
CA PHE A 58 -2.45 0.09 -10.49
C PHE A 58 -3.26 -0.98 -11.21
N ALA A 59 -3.21 -1.03 -12.53
CA ALA A 59 -3.79 -2.10 -13.34
C ALA A 59 -2.89 -3.36 -13.43
N THR A 60 -1.64 -3.28 -12.98
CA THR A 60 -0.72 -4.42 -13.00
C THR A 60 -0.97 -5.31 -11.80
N VAL A 61 -1.19 -6.60 -12.04
CA VAL A 61 -1.31 -7.59 -10.98
C VAL A 61 0.08 -7.87 -10.40
N LEU A 62 0.24 -7.63 -9.11
CA LEU A 62 1.50 -7.83 -8.39
C LEU A 62 1.28 -8.78 -7.21
N PRO A 63 2.24 -9.65 -6.91
CA PRO A 63 2.18 -10.56 -5.75
C PRO A 63 2.50 -9.80 -4.45
N TRP A 64 1.62 -8.90 -4.03
CA TRP A 64 1.86 -7.98 -2.92
C TRP A 64 2.31 -8.66 -1.63
N GLY A 65 1.71 -9.81 -1.28
CA GLY A 65 2.10 -10.55 -0.08
C GLY A 65 3.56 -11.00 -0.11
N SER A 66 4.01 -11.54 -1.27
CA SER A 66 5.41 -11.94 -1.46
C SER A 66 6.36 -10.76 -1.46
N LEU A 67 5.97 -9.66 -2.12
CA LEU A 67 6.79 -8.45 -2.16
C LEU A 67 6.95 -7.83 -0.79
N PHE A 68 5.86 -7.76 -0.01
CA PHE A 68 5.89 -7.27 1.35
C PHE A 68 6.78 -8.16 2.25
N TRP A 69 6.67 -9.48 2.11
CA TRP A 69 7.48 -10.43 2.88
C TRP A 69 8.97 -10.30 2.57
N VAL A 70 9.34 -10.18 1.30
CA VAL A 70 10.74 -9.97 0.89
C VAL A 70 11.28 -8.64 1.43
N PHE A 71 10.50 -7.57 1.33
CA PHE A 71 10.86 -6.26 1.86
C PHE A 71 11.06 -6.30 3.38
N PHE A 72 10.11 -6.90 4.11
CA PHE A 72 10.19 -7.08 5.56
C PHE A 72 11.45 -7.85 5.95
N ARG A 73 11.70 -9.01 5.33
CA ARG A 73 12.88 -9.83 5.62
C ARG A 73 14.20 -9.12 5.34
N HIS A 74 14.23 -8.28 4.32
CA HIS A 74 15.46 -7.61 3.93
C HIS A 74 15.80 -6.39 4.80
N HIS A 75 14.79 -5.65 5.23
CA HIS A 75 15.01 -4.35 5.88
C HIS A 75 14.62 -4.31 7.37
N LEU A 76 13.71 -5.14 7.80
CA LEU A 76 13.08 -5.02 9.12
C LEU A 76 13.25 -6.27 9.99
N TYR A 77 13.54 -7.42 9.39
CA TYR A 77 13.67 -8.66 10.14
C TYR A 77 14.99 -8.73 10.89
N CYS A 78 14.90 -8.95 12.19
CA CYS A 78 16.02 -9.25 13.08
C CYS A 78 15.84 -10.68 13.64
N PRO A 79 16.81 -11.61 13.43
CA PRO A 79 16.67 -13.00 13.87
C PRO A 79 16.56 -13.16 15.40
N ASP A 80 17.13 -12.21 16.16
CA ASP A 80 17.17 -12.27 17.62
C ASP A 80 15.97 -11.54 18.28
N ASP A 81 15.03 -11.03 17.46
CA ASP A 81 13.85 -10.33 17.94
C ASP A 81 12.62 -11.23 17.99
N VAL A 82 11.70 -10.90 18.86
CA VAL A 82 10.38 -11.54 18.97
C VAL A 82 9.35 -10.66 18.28
N TYR A 83 8.59 -11.25 17.37
CA TYR A 83 7.53 -10.56 16.65
C TYR A 83 6.15 -11.01 17.11
N LEU A 84 5.32 -10.07 17.46
CA LEU A 84 3.90 -10.31 17.72
C LEU A 84 3.12 -10.08 16.45
N VAL A 85 2.16 -10.96 16.18
CA VAL A 85 1.20 -10.81 15.09
C VAL A 85 -0.08 -10.25 15.69
N ALA A 86 -0.45 -9.04 15.30
CA ALA A 86 -1.71 -8.41 15.67
C ALA A 86 -2.64 -8.37 14.45
N GLY A 87 -3.89 -8.78 14.64
CA GLY A 87 -4.93 -8.71 13.60
C GLY A 87 -6.03 -7.74 14.02
N ASP A 88 -6.48 -6.91 13.08
CA ASP A 88 -7.58 -5.97 13.30
C ASP A 88 -8.41 -5.81 12.02
N ASP A 89 -9.70 -5.55 12.19
CA ASP A 89 -10.60 -5.25 11.10
C ASP A 89 -10.95 -3.76 11.07
N VAL A 90 -10.89 -3.17 9.88
CA VAL A 90 -11.17 -1.75 9.67
C VAL A 90 -12.26 -1.60 8.61
N ILE A 91 -13.25 -0.79 8.91
CA ILE A 91 -14.32 -0.45 7.98
C ILE A 91 -14.09 0.93 7.42
N VAL A 92 -13.89 1.00 6.10
CA VAL A 92 -13.75 2.26 5.37
C VAL A 92 -15.07 2.59 4.68
N THR A 93 -15.72 3.66 5.13
CA THR A 93 -16.98 4.11 4.55
C THR A 93 -16.80 4.54 3.09
N LYS A 94 -17.73 4.15 2.24
CA LYS A 94 -17.70 4.41 0.80
C LYS A 94 -19.05 4.86 0.30
N ALA A 95 -19.07 5.95 -0.45
CA ALA A 95 -20.30 6.53 -1.00
C ALA A 95 -20.63 6.03 -2.44
N GLY A 96 -19.85 5.15 -3.03
CA GLY A 96 -20.08 4.61 -4.37
C GLY A 96 -20.99 3.38 -4.35
N THR A 97 -21.63 3.08 -5.49
CA THR A 97 -22.52 1.92 -5.65
C THR A 97 -21.90 0.76 -6.43
N CYS A 98 -20.78 0.98 -7.12
CA CYS A 98 -20.15 0.04 -8.05
C CYS A 98 -18.73 -0.36 -7.64
N THR A 99 -18.45 -0.48 -6.36
CA THR A 99 -17.15 -0.94 -5.87
C THR A 99 -17.24 -2.41 -5.47
N TYR A 100 -16.30 -3.23 -5.95
CA TYR A 100 -16.23 -4.64 -5.55
C TYR A 100 -16.05 -4.77 -4.03
N GLY A 101 -16.80 -5.67 -3.41
CA GLY A 101 -16.76 -5.89 -1.96
C GLY A 101 -17.51 -4.84 -1.13
N LEU A 102 -18.23 -3.92 -1.78
CA LEU A 102 -19.09 -2.96 -1.08
C LEU A 102 -20.28 -3.67 -0.46
N ASP A 103 -20.45 -3.50 0.85
CA ASP A 103 -21.58 -4.00 1.61
C ASP A 103 -21.86 -3.07 2.80
N ARG A 104 -22.81 -3.45 3.66
CA ARG A 104 -23.12 -2.72 4.89
C ARG A 104 -22.45 -3.40 6.08
N PHE A 105 -21.52 -2.69 6.70
CA PHE A 105 -20.78 -3.18 7.87
C PHE A 105 -21.11 -2.33 9.09
N PHE A 106 -21.16 -2.96 10.25
CA PHE A 106 -21.29 -2.22 11.51
C PHE A 106 -20.00 -1.45 11.80
N ALA A 107 -20.09 -0.13 11.87
CA ALA A 107 -18.98 0.72 12.22
C ALA A 107 -19.20 1.29 13.61
N SER A 108 -18.33 0.93 14.56
CA SER A 108 -18.41 1.34 15.96
C SER A 108 -18.43 2.87 16.12
N LEU A 109 -17.68 3.57 15.27
CA LEU A 109 -17.65 5.05 15.25
C LEU A 109 -19.03 5.68 15.03
N TYR A 110 -19.91 5.02 14.25
CA TYR A 110 -21.25 5.52 13.91
C TYR A 110 -22.35 4.80 14.70
N GLY A 111 -22.05 3.72 15.41
CA GLY A 111 -23.01 2.91 16.16
C GLY A 111 -24.09 2.25 15.29
N LYS A 112 -23.88 2.14 13.98
CA LYS A 112 -24.84 1.58 13.00
C LYS A 112 -24.13 0.98 11.78
N PRO A 113 -24.85 0.12 11.02
CA PRO A 113 -24.35 -0.37 9.73
C PRO A 113 -24.23 0.76 8.71
N VAL A 114 -23.05 0.91 8.11
CA VAL A 114 -22.74 1.91 7.07
C VAL A 114 -22.26 1.22 5.80
N PRO A 115 -22.53 1.79 4.61
CA PRO A 115 -21.96 1.26 3.37
C PRO A 115 -20.45 1.49 3.37
N GLY A 116 -19.69 0.44 3.08
CA GLY A 116 -18.24 0.52 3.13
C GLY A 116 -17.55 -0.74 2.63
N LEU A 117 -16.24 -0.77 2.84
CA LEU A 117 -15.37 -1.90 2.61
C LEU A 117 -14.78 -2.34 3.94
N ALA A 118 -14.81 -3.62 4.24
CA ALA A 118 -14.11 -4.20 5.37
C ALA A 118 -12.72 -4.67 4.95
N PHE A 119 -11.70 -4.29 5.71
CA PHE A 119 -10.32 -4.74 5.54
C PHE A 119 -9.86 -5.42 6.82
N PHE A 120 -9.36 -6.63 6.70
CA PHE A 120 -8.65 -7.29 7.77
C PHE A 120 -7.15 -7.03 7.60
N THR A 121 -6.52 -6.45 8.58
CA THR A 121 -5.09 -6.11 8.58
C THR A 121 -4.32 -6.99 9.54
N LEU A 122 -3.15 -7.44 9.12
CA LEU A 122 -2.17 -8.12 9.97
C LEU A 122 -0.94 -7.24 10.13
N SER A 123 -0.56 -7.00 11.36
CA SER A 123 0.63 -6.24 11.71
C SER A 123 1.66 -7.13 12.41
N LEU A 124 2.92 -6.98 12.03
CA LEU A 124 4.05 -7.56 12.75
C LEU A 124 4.66 -6.48 13.64
N VAL A 125 4.68 -6.71 14.92
CA VAL A 125 5.20 -5.75 15.91
C VAL A 125 6.45 -6.34 16.55
N SER A 126 7.58 -5.64 16.42
CA SER A 126 8.82 -5.97 17.11
C SER A 126 8.68 -5.66 18.61
N VAL A 127 9.17 -6.56 19.45
CA VAL A 127 9.12 -6.40 20.92
C VAL A 127 10.35 -5.64 21.45
N GLN A 128 11.45 -5.64 20.70
CA GLN A 128 12.74 -5.10 21.16
C GLN A 128 13.01 -3.65 20.73
N THR A 129 12.16 -3.05 19.94
CA THR A 129 12.39 -1.68 19.41
C THR A 129 11.53 -0.68 20.12
#